data_a7a388579369e647ee4a999dd06c0385
#
_entry.id   a7a388579369e647ee4a999dd06c0385
#
_cell.length_a   1.000
_cell.length_b   1.000
_cell.length_c   1.000
_cell.angle_alpha   90.00
_cell.angle_beta   90.00
_cell.angle_gamma   90.00
#
_symmetry.space_group_name_H-M   'P 1'
#
loop_
_entity.id
_entity.type
_entity.pdbx_description
1 polymer ?
#
loop_
_entity_poly.entity_id
_entity_poly.type
_entity_poly.pdbx_seq_one_letter_code
_entity_poly.pdbx_strand_id
1 'polypeptide(L)'
;HGEDSRVINTCSGNGAFINLPSTPIYTSSKASVSSITEVLKLQLEQAEANVKVSILFPGPHTVRTKLFSAERNRPEELARDPNAPEHPISSVEDMVEMMNSMGIEIETTEPEEVASFCIAQIKNENYWINPVNEKSEQAFKDRVESIITRSDLPNPNIF
;
A
#
# COMPACT_ATOMS: atom_id res chain seq x y z
N HIS A 1 4.98 28.95 -9.07
CA HIS A 1 5.30 28.98 -10.48
C HIS A 1 4.06 29.11 -11.40
N GLY A 2 2.82 29.01 -10.89
CA GLY A 2 1.58 29.20 -11.68
C GLY A 2 1.21 28.08 -12.65
N GLU A 3 2.00 26.99 -12.70
CA GLU A 3 1.71 25.82 -13.50
C GLU A 3 0.90 24.80 -12.69
N ASP A 4 0.02 24.07 -13.38
CA ASP A 4 -0.70 22.96 -12.79
C ASP A 4 0.30 21.87 -12.36
N SER A 5 0.32 21.59 -11.07
CA SER A 5 1.22 20.60 -10.47
C SER A 5 0.47 19.54 -9.71
N ARG A 6 1.05 18.37 -9.56
CA ARG A 6 0.45 17.26 -8.80
C ARG A 6 1.49 16.55 -7.95
N VAL A 7 1.11 16.30 -6.70
CA VAL A 7 1.83 15.41 -5.79
C VAL A 7 1.09 14.07 -5.78
N ILE A 8 1.84 12.98 -5.93
CA ILE A 8 1.29 11.62 -5.84
C ILE A 8 2.11 10.85 -4.81
N ASN A 9 1.48 10.49 -3.71
CA ASN A 9 2.11 9.66 -2.69
C ASN A 9 1.71 8.20 -2.86
N THR A 10 2.70 7.31 -2.87
CA THR A 10 2.47 5.86 -2.95
C THR A 10 2.26 5.28 -1.56
N CYS A 11 1.04 4.85 -1.30
CA CYS A 11 0.61 4.20 -0.08
C CYS A 11 0.55 2.66 -0.24
N SER A 12 -0.28 2.02 0.55
CA SER A 12 -0.61 0.59 0.48
C SER A 12 -1.97 0.36 1.10
N GLY A 13 -2.72 -0.61 0.59
CA GLY A 13 -3.93 -1.11 1.25
C GLY A 13 -3.65 -1.59 2.67
N ASN A 14 -2.49 -2.22 2.89
CA ASN A 14 -2.00 -2.52 4.24
C ASN A 14 -1.52 -1.24 4.92
N GLY A 15 -2.20 -0.84 5.97
CA GLY A 15 -2.01 0.40 6.73
C GLY A 15 -3.11 1.43 6.46
N ALA A 16 -3.58 1.59 5.22
CA ALA A 16 -4.69 2.50 4.94
C ALA A 16 -6.07 1.83 5.15
N PHE A 17 -6.28 0.66 4.56
CA PHE A 17 -7.58 -0.01 4.59
C PHE A 17 -7.64 -1.14 5.62
N ILE A 18 -6.60 -1.95 5.66
CA ILE A 18 -6.46 -3.10 6.55
C ILE A 18 -5.14 -3.04 7.30
N ASN A 19 -5.02 -3.81 8.38
CA ASN A 19 -3.78 -3.90 9.16
C ASN A 19 -3.35 -5.36 9.25
N LEU A 20 -2.24 -5.71 8.60
CA LEU A 20 -1.70 -7.06 8.64
C LEU A 20 -0.80 -7.26 9.87
N PRO A 21 -1.04 -8.28 10.69
CA PRO A 21 -0.29 -8.50 11.92
C PRO A 21 1.17 -8.88 11.68
N SER A 22 1.50 -9.44 10.50
CA SER A 22 2.85 -9.85 10.13
C SER A 22 3.80 -8.69 9.83
N THR A 23 3.30 -7.46 9.62
CA THR A 23 4.09 -6.32 9.13
C THR A 23 3.82 -5.03 9.91
N PRO A 24 3.95 -5.00 11.26
CA PRO A 24 3.49 -3.87 12.07
C PRO A 24 4.15 -2.54 11.73
N ILE A 25 5.46 -2.52 11.49
CA ILE A 25 6.20 -1.29 11.14
C ILE A 25 5.81 -0.77 9.75
N TYR A 26 5.71 -1.68 8.76
CA TYR A 26 5.24 -1.32 7.43
C TYR A 26 3.81 -0.76 7.48
N THR A 27 2.90 -1.46 8.15
CA THR A 27 1.50 -1.05 8.37
C THR A 27 1.43 0.37 8.94
N SER A 28 2.16 0.64 10.04
CA SER A 28 2.18 1.96 10.68
C SER A 28 2.74 3.03 9.75
N SER A 29 3.81 2.74 9.01
CA SER A 29 4.40 3.69 8.07
C SER A 29 3.43 4.07 6.94
N LYS A 30 2.69 3.09 6.40
CA LYS A 30 1.72 3.33 5.31
C LYS A 30 0.44 4.00 5.79
N ALA A 31 -0.02 3.72 7.02
CA ALA A 31 -1.08 4.48 7.68
C ALA A 31 -0.70 5.96 7.80
N SER A 32 0.54 6.25 8.19
CA SER A 32 1.06 7.62 8.26
C SER A 32 1.08 8.31 6.89
N VAL A 33 1.50 7.59 5.83
CA VAL A 33 1.48 8.14 4.45
C VAL A 33 0.06 8.52 4.04
N SER A 34 -0.94 7.68 4.35
CA SER A 34 -2.34 7.98 4.05
C SER A 34 -2.78 9.27 4.74
N SER A 35 -2.62 9.36 6.05
CA SER A 35 -3.03 10.52 6.85
C SER A 35 -2.31 11.81 6.44
N ILE A 36 -0.99 11.74 6.22
CA ILE A 36 -0.21 12.91 5.78
C ILE A 36 -0.67 13.39 4.40
N THR A 37 -1.01 12.47 3.49
CA THR A 37 -1.48 12.84 2.15
C THR A 37 -2.83 13.53 2.18
N GLU A 38 -3.76 13.07 3.04
CA GLU A 38 -5.05 13.72 3.26
C GLU A 38 -4.86 15.12 3.84
N VAL A 39 -4.03 15.26 4.88
CA VAL A 39 -3.72 16.56 5.49
C VAL A 39 -3.09 17.50 4.47
N LEU A 40 -2.11 17.03 3.68
CA LEU A 40 -1.47 17.84 2.63
C LEU A 40 -2.51 18.36 1.62
N LYS A 41 -3.42 17.50 1.17
CA LYS A 41 -4.49 17.91 0.25
C LYS A 41 -5.32 19.05 0.84
N LEU A 42 -5.79 18.89 2.09
CA LEU A 42 -6.61 19.89 2.77
C LEU A 42 -5.86 21.21 2.99
N GLN A 43 -4.57 21.15 3.34
CA GLN A 43 -3.74 22.35 3.53
C GLN A 43 -3.53 23.10 2.22
N LEU A 44 -3.30 22.41 1.10
CA LEU A 44 -3.13 23.03 -0.21
C LEU A 44 -4.43 23.65 -0.71
N GLU A 45 -5.58 23.03 -0.45
CA GLU A 45 -6.90 23.61 -0.73
C GLU A 45 -7.16 24.88 0.10
N GLN A 46 -6.85 24.87 1.40
CA GLN A 46 -6.97 26.04 2.26
C GLN A 46 -6.05 27.21 1.84
N ALA A 47 -4.89 26.87 1.29
CA ALA A 47 -3.93 27.84 0.78
C ALA A 47 -4.24 28.32 -0.65
N GLU A 48 -5.32 27.83 -1.26
CA GLU A 48 -5.68 28.08 -2.66
C GLU A 48 -4.52 27.81 -3.63
N ALA A 49 -3.69 26.80 -3.29
CA ALA A 49 -2.51 26.45 -4.09
C ALA A 49 -2.92 25.69 -5.36
N ASN A 50 -2.31 26.07 -6.50
CA ASN A 50 -2.52 25.35 -7.77
C ASN A 50 -1.71 24.04 -7.80
N VAL A 51 -1.91 23.19 -6.78
CA VAL A 51 -1.25 21.87 -6.65
C VAL A 51 -2.31 20.85 -6.30
N LYS A 52 -2.51 19.87 -7.16
CA LYS A 52 -3.40 18.74 -6.92
C LYS A 52 -2.66 17.65 -6.16
N VAL A 53 -3.39 16.90 -5.35
CA VAL A 53 -2.84 15.76 -4.59
C VAL A 53 -3.60 14.50 -4.96
N SER A 54 -2.89 13.39 -5.09
CA SER A 54 -3.47 12.06 -5.24
C SER A 54 -2.72 11.06 -4.37
N ILE A 55 -3.38 9.99 -3.98
CA ILE A 55 -2.80 8.88 -3.26
C ILE A 55 -2.95 7.60 -4.09
N LEU A 56 -1.83 6.93 -4.35
CA LEU A 56 -1.77 5.70 -5.13
C LEU A 56 -1.68 4.48 -4.19
N PHE A 57 -2.54 3.51 -4.41
CA PHE A 57 -2.49 2.17 -3.83
C PHE A 57 -2.13 1.18 -4.93
N PRO A 58 -0.85 0.76 -5.03
CA PRO A 58 -0.44 -0.22 -6.04
C PRO A 58 -1.19 -1.55 -5.85
N GLY A 59 -1.73 -2.07 -6.94
CA GLY A 59 -2.54 -3.28 -6.92
C GLY A 59 -3.16 -3.57 -8.29
N PRO A 60 -4.20 -4.43 -8.33
CA PRO A 60 -5.01 -4.97 -7.20
C PRO A 60 -4.32 -6.08 -6.39
N HIS A 61 -3.32 -6.74 -6.96
CA HIS A 61 -2.58 -7.83 -6.34
C HIS A 61 -1.17 -7.39 -5.93
N THR A 62 -0.37 -8.29 -5.38
CA THR A 62 1.04 -8.01 -5.07
C THR A 62 1.79 -7.62 -6.33
N VAL A 63 2.39 -6.42 -6.31
CA VAL A 63 3.11 -5.89 -7.48
C VAL A 63 4.51 -6.50 -7.55
N ARG A 64 4.89 -6.96 -8.75
CA ARG A 64 6.22 -7.55 -9.05
C ARG A 64 7.30 -6.49 -9.00
N THR A 65 7.78 -6.19 -7.80
CA THR A 65 8.83 -5.21 -7.54
C THR A 65 9.91 -5.79 -6.64
N LYS A 66 10.95 -5.01 -6.40
CA LYS A 66 12.01 -5.36 -5.45
C LYS A 66 11.65 -5.09 -3.98
N LEU A 67 10.34 -5.12 -3.63
CA LEU A 67 9.88 -4.85 -2.27
C LEU A 67 10.49 -5.83 -1.25
N PHE A 68 10.50 -7.10 -1.57
CA PHE A 68 11.01 -8.16 -0.68
C PHE A 68 12.55 -8.19 -0.60
N SER A 69 13.26 -7.57 -1.53
CA SER A 69 14.72 -7.43 -1.51
C SER A 69 15.17 -6.07 -0.96
N ALA A 70 14.45 -5.53 0.03
CA ALA A 70 14.71 -4.20 0.61
C ALA A 70 16.07 -4.11 1.34
N GLU A 71 16.65 -5.22 1.76
CA GLU A 71 17.99 -5.30 2.38
C GLU A 71 19.07 -4.58 1.55
N ARG A 72 18.95 -4.54 0.21
CA ARG A 72 19.88 -3.81 -0.68
C ARG A 72 19.99 -2.31 -0.38
N ASN A 73 18.98 -1.76 0.31
CA ASN A 73 18.92 -0.33 0.66
C ASN A 73 19.23 -0.08 2.14
N ARG A 74 19.60 -1.13 2.90
CA ARG A 74 19.90 -1.01 4.31
C ARG A 74 21.23 -0.26 4.49
N PRO A 75 21.25 0.81 5.29
CA PRO A 75 22.49 1.48 5.65
C PRO A 75 23.45 0.53 6.37
N GLU A 76 24.76 0.72 6.17
CA GLU A 76 25.78 -0.15 6.75
C GLU A 76 25.74 -0.15 8.29
N GLU A 77 25.47 1.01 8.90
CA GLU A 77 25.32 1.15 10.36
C GLU A 77 24.10 0.40 10.93
N LEU A 78 23.17 -0.01 10.09
CA LEU A 78 22.00 -0.81 10.42
C LEU A 78 22.08 -2.22 9.82
N ALA A 79 23.29 -2.66 9.48
CA ALA A 79 23.49 -3.99 8.91
C ALA A 79 22.86 -5.07 9.79
N ARG A 80 22.30 -6.09 9.15
CA ARG A 80 21.68 -7.22 9.84
C ARG A 80 22.75 -8.02 10.59
N ASP A 81 22.41 -8.56 11.75
CA ASP A 81 23.24 -9.55 12.43
C ASP A 81 23.50 -10.73 11.48
N PRO A 82 24.77 -11.07 11.18
CA PRO A 82 25.10 -12.19 10.31
C PRO A 82 24.55 -13.55 10.78
N ASN A 83 24.26 -13.67 12.09
CA ASN A 83 23.71 -14.88 12.69
C ASN A 83 22.15 -14.87 12.74
N ALA A 84 21.51 -13.77 12.32
CA ALA A 84 20.06 -13.72 12.29
C ALA A 84 19.51 -14.68 11.21
N PRO A 85 18.42 -15.41 11.50
CA PRO A 85 17.80 -16.27 10.50
C PRO A 85 17.47 -15.49 9.22
N GLU A 86 17.72 -16.08 8.07
CA GLU A 86 17.30 -15.50 6.79
C GLU A 86 15.78 -15.34 6.73
N HIS A 87 15.32 -14.29 6.09
CA HIS A 87 13.89 -14.13 5.84
C HIS A 87 13.49 -15.10 4.73
N PRO A 88 12.44 -15.92 4.93
CA PRO A 88 12.07 -16.95 3.96
C PRO A 88 11.58 -16.40 2.61
N ILE A 89 11.25 -15.13 2.55
CA ILE A 89 10.76 -14.45 1.35
C ILE A 89 11.73 -13.31 1.02
N SER A 90 12.40 -13.40 -0.12
CA SER A 90 13.34 -12.42 -0.64
C SER A 90 12.90 -11.85 -2.00
N SER A 91 11.91 -12.48 -2.63
CA SER A 91 11.33 -12.09 -3.92
C SER A 91 9.81 -12.28 -3.94
N VAL A 92 9.16 -11.78 -4.97
CA VAL A 92 7.74 -12.07 -5.24
C VAL A 92 7.57 -13.53 -5.59
N GLU A 93 8.53 -14.11 -6.30
CA GLU A 93 8.56 -15.52 -6.69
C GLU A 93 8.56 -16.44 -5.46
N ASP A 94 9.42 -16.17 -4.46
CA ASP A 94 9.46 -16.94 -3.21
C ASP A 94 8.10 -16.86 -2.49
N MET A 95 7.47 -15.69 -2.48
CA MET A 95 6.15 -15.51 -1.87
C MET A 95 5.09 -16.35 -2.61
N VAL A 96 5.08 -16.32 -3.94
CA VAL A 96 4.15 -17.09 -4.78
C VAL A 96 4.35 -18.59 -4.54
N GLU A 97 5.59 -19.07 -4.52
CA GLU A 97 5.91 -20.48 -4.28
C GLU A 97 5.46 -20.90 -2.88
N MET A 98 5.73 -20.10 -1.87
CA MET A 98 5.30 -20.38 -0.50
C MET A 98 3.77 -20.47 -0.41
N MET A 99 3.03 -19.55 -1.00
CA MET A 99 1.56 -19.54 -0.97
C MET A 99 0.99 -20.75 -1.73
N ASN A 100 1.55 -21.07 -2.90
CA ASN A 100 1.16 -22.25 -3.67
C ASN A 100 1.40 -23.55 -2.89
N SER A 101 2.50 -23.62 -2.12
CA SER A 101 2.78 -24.79 -1.27
C SER A 101 1.74 -25.00 -0.16
N MET A 102 1.07 -23.92 0.25
CA MET A 102 -0.04 -23.93 1.21
C MET A 102 -1.41 -24.11 0.55
N GLY A 103 -1.45 -24.33 -0.77
CA GLY A 103 -2.70 -24.47 -1.54
C GLY A 103 -3.44 -23.16 -1.80
N ILE A 104 -2.75 -22.03 -1.64
CA ILE A 104 -3.31 -20.69 -1.88
C ILE A 104 -2.74 -20.16 -3.19
N GLU A 105 -3.56 -20.07 -4.21
CA GLU A 105 -3.20 -19.44 -5.48
C GLU A 105 -3.33 -17.92 -5.34
N ILE A 106 -2.25 -17.21 -5.67
CA ILE A 106 -2.24 -15.75 -5.63
C ILE A 106 -1.90 -15.17 -7.01
N GLU A 107 -2.58 -14.11 -7.35
CA GLU A 107 -2.29 -13.32 -8.54
C GLU A 107 -1.27 -12.23 -8.22
N THR A 108 -0.57 -11.77 -9.24
CA THR A 108 0.38 -10.66 -9.17
C THR A 108 0.04 -9.60 -10.21
N THR A 109 0.51 -8.38 -9.98
CA THR A 109 0.33 -7.25 -10.90
C THR A 109 1.70 -6.77 -11.38
N GLU A 110 1.83 -6.47 -12.66
CA GLU A 110 3.07 -5.90 -13.19
C GLU A 110 3.17 -4.39 -12.91
N PRO A 111 4.38 -3.85 -12.67
CA PRO A 111 4.58 -2.42 -12.42
C PRO A 111 4.03 -1.50 -13.53
N GLU A 112 4.09 -1.94 -14.77
CA GLU A 112 3.60 -1.23 -15.96
C GLU A 112 2.07 -1.09 -15.94
N GLU A 113 1.36 -2.09 -15.41
CA GLU A 113 -0.10 -2.04 -15.25
C GLU A 113 -0.48 -1.01 -14.19
N VAL A 114 0.23 -1.01 -13.04
CA VAL A 114 0.05 0.00 -11.98
C VAL A 114 0.30 1.41 -12.53
N ALA A 115 1.38 1.59 -13.29
CA ALA A 115 1.73 2.88 -13.87
C ALA A 115 0.67 3.36 -14.86
N SER A 116 0.21 2.48 -15.74
CA SER A 116 -0.83 2.78 -16.74
C SER A 116 -2.15 3.16 -16.07
N PHE A 117 -2.56 2.39 -15.05
CA PHE A 117 -3.74 2.70 -14.25
C PHE A 117 -3.60 4.06 -13.54
N CYS A 118 -2.46 4.30 -12.88
CA CYS A 118 -2.19 5.56 -12.20
C CYS A 118 -2.32 6.76 -13.15
N ILE A 119 -1.70 6.72 -14.32
CA ILE A 119 -1.77 7.80 -15.32
C ILE A 119 -3.19 8.04 -15.78
N ALA A 120 -3.98 7.00 -16.00
CA ALA A 120 -5.38 7.14 -16.38
C ALA A 120 -6.21 7.83 -15.28
N GLN A 121 -5.99 7.45 -14.01
CA GLN A 121 -6.69 8.06 -12.87
C GLN A 121 -6.27 9.52 -12.64
N ILE A 122 -5.00 9.85 -12.88
CA ILE A 122 -4.51 11.25 -12.84
C ILE A 122 -5.21 12.12 -13.87
N LYS A 123 -5.38 11.61 -15.09
CA LYS A 123 -6.11 12.34 -16.17
C LYS A 123 -7.58 12.56 -15.81
N ASN A 124 -8.18 11.67 -15.03
CA ASN A 124 -9.54 11.79 -14.52
C ASN A 124 -9.63 12.62 -13.22
N GLU A 125 -8.51 13.21 -12.78
CA GLU A 125 -8.40 14.03 -11.57
C GLU A 125 -8.77 13.33 -10.25
N ASN A 126 -8.71 12.00 -10.22
CA ASN A 126 -9.06 11.22 -9.04
C ASN A 126 -8.02 11.42 -7.91
N TYR A 127 -8.53 11.62 -6.69
CA TYR A 127 -7.71 11.65 -5.49
C TYR A 127 -7.27 10.24 -5.07
N TRP A 128 -8.24 9.32 -4.95
CA TRP A 128 -8.01 7.93 -4.62
C TRP A 128 -7.69 7.12 -5.88
N ILE A 129 -6.43 6.74 -6.03
CA ILE A 129 -5.97 5.88 -7.12
C ILE A 129 -5.81 4.47 -6.57
N ASN A 130 -6.94 3.75 -6.54
CA ASN A 130 -7.06 2.43 -5.94
C ASN A 130 -7.77 1.48 -6.91
N PRO A 131 -7.08 0.46 -7.44
CA PRO A 131 -7.73 -0.57 -8.23
C PRO A 131 -8.65 -1.42 -7.34
N VAL A 132 -9.78 -1.83 -7.88
CA VAL A 132 -10.78 -2.62 -7.14
C VAL A 132 -10.22 -4.00 -6.81
N ASN A 133 -10.35 -4.37 -5.54
CA ASN A 133 -10.14 -5.72 -5.03
C ASN A 133 -11.25 -6.01 -4.01
N GLU A 134 -12.19 -6.88 -4.37
CA GLU A 134 -13.40 -7.12 -3.59
C GLU A 134 -13.12 -7.61 -2.16
N LYS A 135 -12.13 -8.48 -1.98
CA LYS A 135 -11.76 -8.99 -0.64
C LYS A 135 -11.21 -7.87 0.25
N SER A 136 -10.31 -7.05 -0.29
CA SER A 136 -9.75 -5.91 0.44
C SER A 136 -10.81 -4.84 0.73
N GLU A 137 -11.73 -4.61 -0.18
CA GLU A 137 -12.85 -3.69 0.01
C GLU A 137 -13.80 -4.17 1.11
N GLN A 138 -14.14 -5.47 1.12
CA GLN A 138 -14.97 -6.04 2.18
C GLN A 138 -14.27 -5.97 3.54
N ALA A 139 -13.00 -6.34 3.62
CA ALA A 139 -12.24 -6.25 4.87
C ALA A 139 -12.15 -4.81 5.40
N PHE A 140 -12.06 -3.82 4.50
CA PHE A 140 -12.13 -2.41 4.88
C PHE A 140 -13.49 -2.01 5.43
N LYS A 141 -14.58 -2.43 4.78
CA LYS A 141 -15.96 -2.19 5.26
C LYS A 141 -16.17 -2.77 6.64
N ASP A 142 -15.75 -4.02 6.85
CA ASP A 142 -15.87 -4.71 8.15
C ASP A 142 -15.09 -3.98 9.25
N ARG A 143 -13.88 -3.50 8.94
CA ARG A 143 -13.08 -2.69 9.88
C ARG A 143 -13.78 -1.37 10.22
N VAL A 144 -14.30 -0.67 9.25
CA VAL A 144 -15.02 0.61 9.47
C VAL A 144 -16.29 0.36 10.29
N GLU A 145 -17.06 -0.68 9.98
CA GLU A 145 -18.25 -1.06 10.74
C GLU A 145 -17.91 -1.37 12.20
N SER A 146 -16.81 -2.09 12.45
CA SER A 146 -16.39 -2.39 13.83
C SER A 146 -16.07 -1.11 14.64
N ILE A 147 -15.51 -0.09 14.01
CA ILE A 147 -15.24 1.21 14.64
C ILE A 147 -16.55 1.94 14.96
N ILE A 148 -17.49 1.94 14.02
CA ILE A 148 -18.80 2.61 14.18
C ILE A 148 -19.61 1.95 15.29
N THR A 149 -19.67 0.63 15.30
CA THR A 149 -20.45 -0.17 16.27
C THR A 149 -19.71 -0.41 17.59
N ARG A 150 -18.42 -0.11 17.67
CA ARG A 150 -17.54 -0.39 18.80
C ARG A 150 -17.46 -1.88 19.14
N SER A 151 -17.54 -2.72 18.12
CA SER A 151 -17.35 -4.16 18.23
C SER A 151 -15.87 -4.55 18.13
N ASP A 152 -15.56 -5.83 18.30
CA ASP A 152 -14.19 -6.34 18.16
C ASP A 152 -13.64 -6.12 16.75
N LEU A 153 -12.32 -5.93 16.67
CA LEU A 153 -11.63 -5.78 15.40
C LEU A 153 -11.72 -7.09 14.59
N PRO A 154 -12.30 -7.07 13.37
CA PRO A 154 -12.35 -8.25 12.53
C PRO A 154 -10.95 -8.65 12.06
N ASN A 155 -10.71 -9.96 11.92
CA ASN A 155 -9.49 -10.45 11.31
C ASN A 155 -9.57 -10.20 9.79
N PRO A 156 -8.63 -9.46 9.20
CA PRO A 156 -8.63 -9.23 7.76
C PRO A 156 -8.27 -10.54 7.02
N ASN A 157 -9.27 -11.30 6.62
CA ASN A 157 -9.09 -12.50 5.82
C ASN A 157 -9.03 -12.12 4.33
N ILE A 158 -7.83 -11.76 3.86
CA ILE A 158 -7.60 -11.28 2.49
C ILE A 158 -6.96 -12.32 1.56
N PHE A 159 -6.71 -13.54 2.05
CA PHE A 159 -6.18 -14.67 1.29
C PHE A 159 -7.24 -15.73 1.02
#